data_4090cbd586cec37f592d20fdc92c2f5a
#
_entry.id   4090cbd586cec37f592d20fdc92c2f5a
#
_cell.length_a   1.000
_cell.length_b   1.000
_cell.length_c   1.000
_cell.angle_alpha   90.00
_cell.angle_beta   90.00
_cell.angle_gamma   90.00
#
_symmetry.space_group_name_H-M   'P 1'
#
loop_
_entity.id
_entity.type
_entity.pdbx_description
1 polymer ?
#
loop_
_entity_poly.entity_id
_entity_poly.type
_entity_poly.pdbx_seq_one_letter_code
_entity_poly.pdbx_strand_id
1 'polypeptide(L)'
;MALSRRTEGIVVALGLPPTGLADKLGFRQHGFASFADLTEALRDHNQVVVVAAYPIVVRALATTLSSKDTDPAVVAIDEGMRFATVLAGAHHGGEQLARLVAHHLGATAVITTASSIYDTVALDQTPRVHFGHVPAGLQARINHGDGLVLVNPTDLFLPDAILALAHEGNNPLKVIISDRMRDESLGDLRATAPTLTVGVGCSSDATVTEIDELIETTLQNAGLDPYAIDRVATIDRRLNHPALLGLHRELIGFSADQLDAVETVHPSSVVYKSVGTHSVAEAAALLASGDGASLVVEKVKADRVTVAVARRQRLRGSLSVVGLGPGSLDLLTPRALGALRSAQFLVGFSRYLELIEPIVERAQVLRPYPIGQEIERVGEAIALASRGNHVALVTSGDPAVYAMAQLVIERLAEDLTLHIIPGVTAAYAASSKAGAIVGHDHAMISLSDLLTPWSAIEARVEAAAKADFVIAFYNPRSKQRTWQLEKALSIIAQYRQQSTPVLVATRVERSGATLTVTSLAEIDLETIDMETIVIIGATTTATNHGYLYTPRGYQPTPGHQGAP
;
A
#
# COMPACT_ATOMS: atom_id res chain seq x y z
N MET A 1 -23.12 10.61 -3.19
CA MET A 1 -23.61 9.24 -3.46
C MET A 1 -23.01 8.33 -2.39
N ALA A 2 -23.84 7.74 -1.52
CA ALA A 2 -23.37 6.93 -0.40
C ALA A 2 -22.64 5.69 -0.94
N LEU A 3 -21.32 5.65 -0.78
CA LEU A 3 -20.55 4.41 -0.88
C LEU A 3 -21.18 3.44 0.13
N SER A 4 -21.88 2.44 -0.37
CA SER A 4 -22.50 1.38 0.42
C SER A 4 -21.45 0.84 1.40
N ARG A 5 -21.83 0.67 2.66
CA ARG A 5 -21.05 0.02 3.72
C ARG A 5 -20.90 -1.49 3.42
N ARG A 6 -20.32 -1.83 2.26
CA ARG A 6 -19.95 -3.22 2.01
C ARG A 6 -18.72 -3.54 2.85
N THR A 7 -18.77 -4.66 3.53
CA THR A 7 -17.65 -5.18 4.30
C THR A 7 -16.53 -5.64 3.33
N GLU A 8 -15.32 -5.81 3.85
CA GLU A 8 -14.15 -6.32 3.12
C GLU A 8 -14.45 -7.64 2.39
N GLY A 9 -13.48 -8.40 1.97
CA GLY A 9 -13.69 -9.61 1.18
C GLY A 9 -14.24 -10.81 1.94
N ILE A 10 -14.88 -11.73 1.22
CA ILE A 10 -15.38 -13.00 1.74
C ILE A 10 -15.06 -14.17 0.80
N VAL A 11 -14.72 -15.32 1.38
CA VAL A 11 -14.67 -16.62 0.68
C VAL A 11 -15.93 -17.39 1.02
N VAL A 12 -16.73 -17.72 0.03
CA VAL A 12 -17.92 -18.56 0.17
C VAL A 12 -17.77 -19.85 -0.61
N ALA A 13 -18.17 -20.97 -0.05
CA ALA A 13 -18.02 -22.27 -0.70
C ALA A 13 -19.29 -23.12 -0.60
N LEU A 14 -19.67 -23.77 -1.69
CA LEU A 14 -20.61 -24.87 -1.69
C LEU A 14 -19.84 -26.15 -1.33
N GLY A 15 -19.93 -26.58 -0.08
CA GLY A 15 -19.11 -27.69 0.45
C GLY A 15 -17.90 -27.20 1.25
N LEU A 16 -16.79 -27.94 1.19
CA LEU A 16 -15.58 -27.60 1.94
C LEU A 16 -14.75 -26.55 1.18
N PRO A 17 -14.52 -25.37 1.77
CA PRO A 17 -13.63 -24.38 1.16
C PRO A 17 -12.16 -24.84 1.21
N PRO A 18 -11.30 -24.28 0.34
CA PRO A 18 -9.86 -24.55 0.36
C PRO A 18 -9.27 -24.17 1.72
N THR A 19 -8.53 -25.10 2.33
CA THR A 19 -7.92 -24.88 3.64
C THR A 19 -7.01 -23.66 3.63
N GLY A 20 -7.29 -22.68 4.49
CA GLY A 20 -6.47 -21.50 4.70
C GLY A 20 -6.52 -20.43 3.59
N LEU A 21 -7.34 -20.57 2.55
CA LEU A 21 -7.44 -19.55 1.50
C LEU A 21 -7.97 -18.21 2.05
N ALA A 22 -9.02 -18.25 2.85
CA ALA A 22 -9.60 -17.05 3.44
C ALA A 22 -8.59 -16.31 4.33
N ASP A 23 -7.83 -17.04 5.14
CA ASP A 23 -6.79 -16.48 5.99
C ASP A 23 -5.68 -15.80 5.15
N LYS A 24 -5.24 -16.47 4.08
CA LYS A 24 -4.23 -15.93 3.16
C LYS A 24 -4.68 -14.66 2.43
N LEU A 25 -5.97 -14.53 2.18
CA LEU A 25 -6.56 -13.33 1.56
C LEU A 25 -6.90 -12.24 2.58
N GLY A 26 -6.88 -12.54 3.88
CA GLY A 26 -7.42 -11.68 4.93
C GLY A 26 -8.95 -11.54 4.86
N PHE A 27 -9.64 -12.54 4.33
CA PHE A 27 -11.08 -12.57 4.10
C PHE A 27 -11.80 -13.38 5.15
N ARG A 28 -13.09 -13.10 5.33
CA ARG A 28 -13.98 -13.97 6.11
C ARG A 28 -14.27 -15.23 5.30
N GLN A 29 -14.51 -16.34 5.99
CA GLN A 29 -14.92 -17.59 5.35
C GLN A 29 -16.33 -17.94 5.78
N HIS A 30 -17.16 -18.34 4.81
CA HIS A 30 -18.53 -18.79 5.05
C HIS A 30 -18.90 -19.93 4.10
N GLY A 31 -19.53 -20.99 4.62
CA GLY A 31 -20.20 -21.98 3.81
C GLY A 31 -21.56 -21.47 3.38
N PHE A 32 -22.02 -21.80 2.18
CA PHE A 32 -23.39 -21.50 1.80
C PHE A 32 -24.19 -22.80 1.56
N ALA A 33 -25.37 -22.87 2.17
CA ALA A 33 -26.28 -23.98 2.02
C ALA A 33 -27.42 -23.69 1.03
N SER A 34 -27.65 -22.40 0.75
CA SER A 34 -28.74 -21.93 -0.11
C SER A 34 -28.26 -20.89 -1.12
N PHE A 35 -29.03 -20.76 -2.19
CA PHE A 35 -28.81 -19.70 -3.18
C PHE A 35 -28.97 -18.29 -2.58
N ALA A 36 -29.80 -18.15 -1.55
CA ALA A 36 -30.00 -16.88 -0.84
C ALA A 36 -28.71 -16.44 -0.13
N ASP A 37 -28.01 -17.34 0.56
CA ASP A 37 -26.75 -17.05 1.26
C ASP A 37 -25.67 -16.52 0.29
N LEU A 38 -25.54 -17.16 -0.89
CA LEU A 38 -24.62 -16.68 -1.92
C LEU A 38 -25.02 -15.29 -2.44
N THR A 39 -26.31 -15.06 -2.64
CA THR A 39 -26.82 -13.78 -3.12
C THR A 39 -26.59 -12.64 -2.09
N GLU A 40 -26.74 -12.94 -0.80
CA GLU A 40 -26.42 -12.03 0.30
C GLU A 40 -24.94 -11.69 0.33
N ALA A 41 -24.06 -12.69 0.26
CA ALA A 41 -22.61 -12.47 0.20
C ALA A 41 -22.19 -11.56 -0.97
N LEU A 42 -22.79 -11.73 -2.15
CA LEU A 42 -22.54 -10.90 -3.34
C LEU A 42 -23.03 -9.46 -3.18
N ARG A 43 -24.02 -9.19 -2.34
CA ARG A 43 -24.54 -7.84 -2.07
C ARG A 43 -23.75 -7.09 -1.01
N ASP A 44 -23.26 -7.82 0.00
CA ASP A 44 -22.74 -7.22 1.23
C ASP A 44 -21.22 -7.02 1.22
N HIS A 45 -20.52 -7.60 0.23
CA HIS A 45 -19.06 -7.54 0.15
C HIS A 45 -18.57 -6.94 -1.16
N ASN A 46 -17.42 -6.26 -1.10
CA ASN A 46 -16.77 -5.66 -2.27
C ASN A 46 -15.97 -6.68 -3.10
N GLN A 47 -15.45 -7.72 -2.43
CA GLN A 47 -14.68 -8.79 -3.04
C GLN A 47 -15.21 -10.13 -2.59
N VAL A 48 -15.57 -10.99 -3.53
CA VAL A 48 -16.19 -12.29 -3.24
C VAL A 48 -15.46 -13.38 -4.03
N VAL A 49 -14.92 -14.34 -3.30
CA VAL A 49 -14.36 -15.57 -3.88
C VAL A 49 -15.36 -16.70 -3.67
N VAL A 50 -15.83 -17.32 -4.74
CA VAL A 50 -16.86 -18.35 -4.69
C VAL A 50 -16.29 -19.68 -5.15
N VAL A 51 -16.31 -20.68 -4.28
CA VAL A 51 -15.95 -22.06 -4.63
C VAL A 51 -17.21 -22.85 -4.96
N ALA A 52 -17.53 -22.93 -6.23
CA ALA A 52 -18.70 -23.65 -6.74
C ALA A 52 -18.62 -23.83 -8.26
N ALA A 53 -19.48 -24.69 -8.81
CA ALA A 53 -19.66 -24.78 -10.26
C ALA A 53 -20.12 -23.42 -10.83
N TYR A 54 -19.46 -22.94 -11.87
CA TYR A 54 -19.68 -21.61 -12.47
C TYR A 54 -21.15 -21.32 -12.82
N PRO A 55 -21.96 -22.27 -13.36
CA PRO A 55 -23.36 -22.01 -13.63
C PRO A 55 -24.20 -21.61 -12.39
N ILE A 56 -23.81 -22.05 -11.19
CA ILE A 56 -24.46 -21.67 -9.94
C ILE A 56 -24.15 -20.20 -9.65
N VAL A 57 -22.86 -19.81 -9.74
CA VAL A 57 -22.42 -18.44 -9.50
C VAL A 57 -23.04 -17.48 -10.50
N VAL A 58 -23.07 -17.83 -11.78
CA VAL A 58 -23.68 -17.00 -12.85
C VAL A 58 -25.16 -16.74 -12.57
N ARG A 59 -25.92 -17.75 -12.10
CA ARG A 59 -27.32 -17.53 -11.74
C ARG A 59 -27.50 -16.59 -10.55
N ALA A 60 -26.61 -16.65 -9.56
CA ALA A 60 -26.63 -15.71 -8.43
C ALA A 60 -26.29 -14.30 -8.88
N LEU A 61 -25.27 -14.15 -9.72
CA LEU A 61 -24.88 -12.87 -10.29
C LEU A 61 -26.00 -12.21 -11.10
N ALA A 62 -26.75 -12.98 -11.89
CA ALA A 62 -27.85 -12.49 -12.70
C ALA A 62 -28.93 -11.74 -11.90
N THR A 63 -29.03 -11.98 -10.59
CA THR A 63 -30.00 -11.33 -9.70
C THR A 63 -29.41 -10.23 -8.84
N THR A 64 -28.09 -10.03 -8.87
CA THR A 64 -27.37 -9.10 -7.98
C THR A 64 -26.63 -8.02 -8.72
N LEU A 65 -26.18 -8.27 -9.94
CA LEU A 65 -25.46 -7.29 -10.76
C LEU A 65 -26.38 -6.15 -11.21
N SER A 66 -25.88 -4.93 -11.15
CA SER A 66 -26.62 -3.72 -11.51
C SER A 66 -25.83 -2.79 -12.43
N SER A 67 -24.54 -2.57 -12.17
CA SER A 67 -23.66 -1.70 -12.92
C SER A 67 -22.22 -2.13 -12.80
N LYS A 68 -21.49 -2.12 -13.91
CA LYS A 68 -20.06 -2.43 -13.92
C LYS A 68 -19.23 -1.51 -12.98
N ASP A 69 -19.76 -0.34 -12.63
CA ASP A 69 -19.08 0.66 -11.81
C ASP A 69 -19.31 0.46 -10.31
N THR A 70 -20.27 -0.38 -9.92
CA THR A 70 -20.66 -0.61 -8.51
C THR A 70 -20.71 -2.07 -8.11
N ASP A 71 -20.67 -2.98 -9.08
CA ASP A 71 -20.72 -4.41 -8.82
C ASP A 71 -19.43 -4.89 -8.11
N PRO A 72 -19.52 -5.89 -7.22
CA PRO A 72 -18.35 -6.42 -6.52
C PRO A 72 -17.39 -7.13 -7.48
N ALA A 73 -16.13 -7.22 -7.07
CA ALA A 73 -15.17 -8.14 -7.69
C ALA A 73 -15.51 -9.57 -7.32
N VAL A 74 -15.89 -10.40 -8.30
CA VAL A 74 -16.29 -11.79 -8.08
C VAL A 74 -15.37 -12.73 -8.84
N VAL A 75 -14.68 -13.58 -8.09
CA VAL A 75 -13.82 -14.66 -8.62
C VAL A 75 -14.42 -16.00 -8.26
N ALA A 76 -14.75 -16.78 -9.28
CA ALA A 76 -15.21 -18.15 -9.08
C ALA A 76 -14.07 -19.15 -9.24
N ILE A 77 -14.06 -20.15 -8.38
CA ILE A 77 -13.10 -21.26 -8.39
C ILE A 77 -13.88 -22.54 -8.63
N ASP A 78 -13.42 -23.38 -9.56
CA ASP A 78 -13.99 -24.70 -9.76
C ASP A 78 -13.67 -25.62 -8.56
N GLU A 79 -14.51 -26.61 -8.29
CA GLU A 79 -14.33 -27.54 -7.16
C GLU A 79 -13.00 -28.32 -7.22
N GLY A 80 -12.41 -28.44 -8.41
CA GLY A 80 -11.09 -29.05 -8.61
C GLY A 80 -9.93 -28.09 -8.36
N MET A 81 -10.17 -26.83 -7.95
CA MET A 81 -9.16 -25.80 -7.69
C MET A 81 -8.21 -25.54 -8.86
N ARG A 82 -8.63 -25.74 -10.09
CA ARG A 82 -7.79 -25.61 -11.29
C ARG A 82 -7.80 -24.23 -11.89
N PHE A 83 -8.93 -23.52 -11.76
CA PHE A 83 -9.16 -22.24 -12.41
C PHE A 83 -9.76 -21.24 -11.44
N ALA A 84 -9.17 -20.04 -11.37
CA ALA A 84 -9.72 -18.87 -10.71
C ALA A 84 -10.19 -17.89 -11.77
N THR A 85 -11.50 -17.78 -11.98
CA THR A 85 -12.10 -17.04 -13.09
C THR A 85 -12.79 -15.77 -12.61
N VAL A 86 -12.47 -14.64 -13.23
CA VAL A 86 -13.17 -13.37 -13.00
C VAL A 86 -14.54 -13.42 -13.66
N LEU A 87 -15.61 -13.33 -12.87
CA LEU A 87 -16.99 -13.31 -13.37
C LEU A 87 -17.62 -11.91 -13.34
N ALA A 88 -17.21 -11.05 -12.42
CA ALA A 88 -17.68 -9.66 -12.33
C ALA A 88 -16.62 -8.78 -11.68
N GLY A 89 -16.75 -7.46 -11.82
CA GLY A 89 -15.88 -6.47 -11.17
C GLY A 89 -14.41 -6.58 -11.57
N ALA A 90 -14.10 -6.97 -12.80
CA ALA A 90 -12.72 -7.08 -13.29
C ALA A 90 -11.93 -5.80 -13.04
N HIS A 91 -12.53 -4.64 -13.29
CA HIS A 91 -11.93 -3.31 -13.09
C HIS A 91 -11.98 -2.82 -11.63
N HIS A 92 -12.65 -3.54 -10.75
CA HIS A 92 -12.72 -3.25 -9.31
C HIS A 92 -11.85 -4.19 -8.47
N GLY A 93 -10.74 -4.65 -9.04
CA GLY A 93 -9.79 -5.55 -8.38
C GLY A 93 -10.06 -7.04 -8.62
N GLY A 94 -11.01 -7.40 -9.51
CA GLY A 94 -11.31 -8.82 -9.82
C GLY A 94 -10.15 -9.54 -10.50
N GLU A 95 -9.42 -8.88 -11.39
CA GLU A 95 -8.25 -9.47 -12.05
C GLU A 95 -7.13 -9.77 -11.05
N GLN A 96 -6.81 -8.83 -10.16
CA GLN A 96 -5.81 -9.01 -9.12
C GLN A 96 -6.23 -10.10 -8.14
N LEU A 97 -7.51 -10.11 -7.75
CA LEU A 97 -8.05 -11.15 -6.88
C LEU A 97 -7.92 -12.53 -7.51
N ALA A 98 -8.22 -12.68 -8.81
CA ALA A 98 -8.07 -13.94 -9.52
C ALA A 98 -6.61 -14.39 -9.58
N ARG A 99 -5.66 -13.49 -9.86
CA ARG A 99 -4.21 -13.79 -9.84
C ARG A 99 -3.74 -14.21 -8.45
N LEU A 100 -4.16 -13.48 -7.41
CA LEU A 100 -3.81 -13.78 -6.03
C LEU A 100 -4.36 -15.15 -5.59
N VAL A 101 -5.62 -15.42 -5.86
CA VAL A 101 -6.27 -16.70 -5.58
C VAL A 101 -5.56 -17.84 -6.33
N ALA A 102 -5.30 -17.67 -7.62
CA ALA A 102 -4.60 -18.65 -8.44
C ALA A 102 -3.19 -18.94 -7.89
N HIS A 103 -2.45 -17.90 -7.50
CA HIS A 103 -1.13 -18.05 -6.88
C HIS A 103 -1.18 -18.90 -5.60
N HIS A 104 -2.13 -18.61 -4.69
CA HIS A 104 -2.26 -19.34 -3.42
C HIS A 104 -2.72 -20.80 -3.58
N LEU A 105 -3.46 -21.10 -4.63
CA LEU A 105 -3.98 -22.44 -4.89
C LEU A 105 -3.13 -23.26 -5.87
N GLY A 106 -2.14 -22.66 -6.53
CA GLY A 106 -1.45 -23.27 -7.67
C GLY A 106 -2.38 -23.45 -8.88
N ALA A 107 -3.42 -22.62 -8.98
CA ALA A 107 -4.43 -22.67 -10.04
C ALA A 107 -4.05 -21.76 -11.22
N THR A 108 -4.82 -21.81 -12.30
CA THR A 108 -4.71 -20.89 -13.43
C THR A 108 -5.69 -19.73 -13.27
N ALA A 109 -5.20 -18.48 -13.30
CA ALA A 109 -6.06 -17.31 -13.38
C ALA A 109 -6.65 -17.18 -14.79
N VAL A 110 -7.99 -17.11 -14.87
CA VAL A 110 -8.71 -16.93 -16.14
C VAL A 110 -9.25 -15.51 -16.20
N ILE A 111 -8.56 -14.67 -16.97
CA ILE A 111 -8.87 -13.26 -17.18
C ILE A 111 -9.20 -13.08 -18.65
N THR A 112 -10.41 -12.58 -18.94
CA THR A 112 -10.94 -12.50 -20.30
C THR A 112 -11.36 -11.09 -20.70
N THR A 113 -10.89 -10.07 -19.96
CA THR A 113 -11.17 -8.67 -20.30
C THR A 113 -10.51 -8.28 -21.62
N ALA A 114 -11.17 -7.41 -22.38
CA ALA A 114 -10.64 -6.98 -23.68
C ALA A 114 -9.27 -6.28 -23.53
N SER A 115 -9.10 -5.45 -22.51
CA SER A 115 -7.81 -4.81 -22.20
C SER A 115 -6.71 -5.84 -21.94
N SER A 116 -7.03 -6.96 -21.29
CA SER A 116 -6.09 -8.06 -21.06
C SER A 116 -5.71 -8.80 -22.33
N ILE A 117 -6.64 -8.95 -23.27
CA ILE A 117 -6.40 -9.66 -24.54
C ILE A 117 -5.57 -8.80 -25.51
N TYR A 118 -5.87 -7.50 -25.58
CA TYR A 118 -5.21 -6.57 -26.50
C TYR A 118 -3.98 -5.88 -25.93
N ASP A 119 -3.60 -6.19 -24.72
CA ASP A 119 -2.47 -5.57 -23.99
C ASP A 119 -2.57 -4.04 -23.88
N THR A 120 -3.76 -3.54 -23.64
CA THR A 120 -4.08 -2.11 -23.51
C THR A 120 -4.43 -1.76 -22.07
N VAL A 121 -4.26 -0.49 -21.70
CA VAL A 121 -4.73 0.03 -20.41
C VAL A 121 -6.23 0.34 -20.52
N ALA A 122 -7.01 -0.16 -19.56
CA ALA A 122 -8.39 0.27 -19.41
C ALA A 122 -8.41 1.70 -18.84
N LEU A 123 -9.06 2.63 -19.56
CA LEU A 123 -9.04 4.05 -19.17
C LEU A 123 -9.60 4.28 -17.76
N ASP A 124 -10.63 3.55 -17.37
CA ASP A 124 -11.26 3.62 -16.06
C ASP A 124 -10.37 3.04 -14.92
N GLN A 125 -9.27 2.37 -15.25
CA GLN A 125 -8.24 1.90 -14.31
C GLN A 125 -7.01 2.82 -14.25
N THR A 126 -7.01 3.94 -14.97
CA THR A 126 -5.86 4.86 -14.98
C THR A 126 -5.71 5.53 -13.62
N PRO A 127 -4.57 5.36 -12.93
CA PRO A 127 -4.38 5.97 -11.63
C PRO A 127 -4.37 7.51 -11.70
N ARG A 128 -4.86 8.17 -10.65
CA ARG A 128 -4.80 9.62 -10.48
C ARG A 128 -5.70 10.46 -11.39
N VAL A 129 -6.46 9.86 -12.25
CA VAL A 129 -7.51 10.55 -13.01
C VAL A 129 -8.81 9.78 -12.91
N HIS A 130 -9.90 10.51 -12.78
CA HIS A 130 -11.22 9.91 -12.75
C HIS A 130 -11.87 10.07 -14.13
N PHE A 131 -12.01 8.95 -14.83
CA PHE A 131 -12.80 8.90 -16.05
C PHE A 131 -14.24 8.59 -15.68
N GLY A 132 -15.16 9.42 -15.64
CA GLY A 132 -16.55 9.07 -15.37
C GLY A 132 -17.01 7.79 -16.11
N HIS A 133 -18.11 7.81 -16.79
CA HIS A 133 -18.51 6.70 -17.65
C HIS A 133 -17.67 6.66 -18.93
N VAL A 134 -16.87 5.60 -19.13
CA VAL A 134 -16.19 5.33 -20.41
C VAL A 134 -17.09 4.46 -21.29
N PRO A 135 -17.64 5.00 -22.39
CA PRO A 135 -18.45 4.20 -23.30
C PRO A 135 -17.67 3.00 -23.85
N ALA A 136 -18.29 1.82 -23.86
CA ALA A 136 -17.64 0.59 -24.32
C ALA A 136 -17.04 0.71 -25.75
N GLY A 137 -17.68 1.50 -26.62
CA GLY A 137 -17.18 1.77 -27.97
C GLY A 137 -15.86 2.54 -27.99
N LEU A 138 -15.59 3.44 -27.03
CA LEU A 138 -14.31 4.17 -26.96
C LEU A 138 -13.16 3.25 -26.53
N GLN A 139 -13.36 2.43 -25.51
CA GLN A 139 -12.36 1.45 -25.11
C GLN A 139 -12.07 0.45 -26.24
N ALA A 140 -13.11 0.00 -26.97
CA ALA A 140 -12.93 -0.89 -28.10
C ALA A 140 -12.08 -0.26 -29.22
N ARG A 141 -12.22 1.03 -29.49
CA ARG A 141 -11.41 1.75 -30.48
C ARG A 141 -9.93 1.72 -30.09
N ILE A 142 -9.60 2.00 -28.82
CA ILE A 142 -8.22 1.91 -28.29
C ILE A 142 -7.68 0.50 -28.43
N ASN A 143 -8.45 -0.51 -28.06
CA ASN A 143 -8.07 -1.91 -28.18
C ASN A 143 -7.79 -2.34 -29.62
N HIS A 144 -8.40 -1.67 -30.60
CA HIS A 144 -8.19 -1.94 -32.02
C HIS A 144 -7.19 -0.99 -32.71
N GLY A 145 -6.43 -0.21 -31.95
CA GLY A 145 -5.28 0.56 -32.44
C GLY A 145 -5.58 2.02 -32.77
N ASP A 146 -6.70 2.57 -32.31
CA ASP A 146 -6.88 4.03 -32.32
C ASP A 146 -5.92 4.68 -31.32
N GLY A 147 -5.33 5.82 -31.68
CA GLY A 147 -4.45 6.58 -30.82
C GLY A 147 -5.19 7.31 -29.71
N LEU A 148 -4.45 7.90 -28.77
CA LEU A 148 -4.99 8.72 -27.70
C LEU A 148 -4.18 10.03 -27.59
N VAL A 149 -4.87 11.16 -27.66
CA VAL A 149 -4.29 12.49 -27.53
C VAL A 149 -4.84 13.16 -26.28
N LEU A 150 -3.95 13.66 -25.42
CA LEU A 150 -4.32 14.42 -24.24
C LEU A 150 -4.52 15.89 -24.59
N VAL A 151 -5.64 16.45 -24.16
CA VAL A 151 -5.93 17.88 -24.23
C VAL A 151 -5.95 18.41 -22.80
N ASN A 152 -5.06 19.35 -22.51
CA ASN A 152 -4.87 19.92 -21.17
C ASN A 152 -5.16 21.42 -21.18
N PRO A 153 -6.43 21.84 -21.13
CA PRO A 153 -6.82 23.26 -21.30
C PRO A 153 -6.43 24.15 -20.11
N THR A 154 -6.01 23.55 -18.99
CA THR A 154 -5.63 24.27 -17.76
C THR A 154 -4.12 24.37 -17.57
N ASP A 155 -3.32 23.94 -18.53
CA ASP A 155 -1.85 23.89 -18.48
C ASP A 155 -1.30 23.24 -17.20
N LEU A 156 -1.97 22.18 -16.75
CA LEU A 156 -1.52 21.41 -15.60
C LEU A 156 -0.21 20.70 -15.91
N PHE A 157 0.69 20.67 -14.95
CA PHE A 157 1.86 19.82 -15.03
C PHE A 157 1.46 18.36 -14.76
N LEU A 158 1.26 17.60 -15.85
CA LEU A 158 0.77 16.22 -15.77
C LEU A 158 1.91 15.26 -15.38
N PRO A 159 1.66 14.30 -14.47
CA PRO A 159 2.60 13.24 -14.17
C PRO A 159 2.93 12.35 -15.38
N ASP A 160 4.13 11.75 -15.36
CA ASP A 160 4.62 10.88 -16.44
C ASP A 160 3.64 9.75 -16.78
N ALA A 161 2.97 9.17 -15.76
CA ALA A 161 2.03 8.09 -15.96
C ALA A 161 0.75 8.54 -16.70
N ILE A 162 0.32 9.79 -16.53
CA ILE A 162 -0.79 10.36 -17.31
C ILE A 162 -0.31 10.68 -18.72
N LEU A 163 0.88 11.26 -18.87
CA LEU A 163 1.46 11.54 -20.19
C LEU A 163 1.67 10.26 -21.00
N ALA A 164 2.00 9.14 -20.36
CA ALA A 164 2.16 7.85 -21.01
C ALA A 164 0.86 7.25 -21.59
N LEU A 165 -0.31 7.80 -21.26
CA LEU A 165 -1.57 7.41 -21.92
C LEU A 165 -1.61 7.87 -23.38
N ALA A 166 -0.94 8.98 -23.71
CA ALA A 166 -0.88 9.47 -25.08
C ALA A 166 -0.06 8.51 -25.95
N HIS A 167 -0.64 8.06 -27.05
CA HIS A 167 0.05 7.20 -28.01
C HIS A 167 -0.47 7.44 -29.43
N GLU A 168 0.37 7.22 -30.41
CA GLU A 168 0.00 7.30 -31.80
C GLU A 168 -0.90 6.13 -32.22
N GLY A 169 -1.78 6.36 -33.19
CA GLY A 169 -2.66 5.34 -33.73
C GLY A 169 -3.58 5.92 -34.80
N ASN A 170 -4.41 5.06 -35.36
CA ASN A 170 -5.41 5.50 -36.34
C ASN A 170 -6.49 6.29 -35.63
N ASN A 171 -6.99 7.37 -36.23
CA ASN A 171 -8.15 8.11 -35.75
C ASN A 171 -8.14 8.40 -34.22
N PRO A 172 -7.19 9.23 -33.72
CA PRO A 172 -6.93 9.37 -32.29
C PRO A 172 -8.12 9.96 -31.53
N LEU A 173 -8.41 9.37 -30.36
CA LEU A 173 -9.36 9.88 -29.37
C LEU A 173 -8.75 11.06 -28.62
N LYS A 174 -9.52 12.12 -28.41
CA LYS A 174 -9.12 13.28 -27.60
C LYS A 174 -9.64 13.10 -26.18
N VAL A 175 -8.71 12.99 -25.21
CA VAL A 175 -9.03 12.95 -23.78
C VAL A 175 -8.70 14.30 -23.17
N ILE A 176 -9.72 14.98 -22.66
CA ILE A 176 -9.56 16.26 -21.94
C ILE A 176 -9.21 15.96 -20.47
N ILE A 177 -8.08 16.45 -20.00
CA ILE A 177 -7.72 16.44 -18.57
C ILE A 177 -8.15 17.77 -17.96
N SER A 178 -9.15 17.75 -17.08
CA SER A 178 -9.73 18.98 -16.51
C SER A 178 -10.28 18.76 -15.11
N ASP A 179 -10.38 19.82 -14.32
CA ASP A 179 -11.07 19.87 -13.03
C ASP A 179 -12.48 20.50 -13.13
N ARG A 180 -13.00 20.74 -14.35
CA ARG A 180 -14.30 21.37 -14.59
C ARG A 180 -15.37 20.34 -14.97
N MET A 181 -16.62 20.59 -14.55
CA MET A 181 -17.75 19.68 -14.81
C MET A 181 -18.16 19.62 -16.29
N ARG A 182 -17.95 20.70 -17.08
CA ARG A 182 -18.40 20.78 -18.47
C ARG A 182 -17.36 21.45 -19.34
N ASP A 183 -16.86 20.70 -20.29
CA ASP A 183 -16.17 21.19 -21.47
C ASP A 183 -16.33 20.15 -22.60
N GLU A 184 -17.61 19.82 -22.88
CA GLU A 184 -18.01 18.74 -23.81
C GLU A 184 -17.65 19.06 -25.28
N SER A 185 -17.25 20.30 -25.57
CA SER A 185 -16.94 20.72 -26.93
C SER A 185 -15.52 20.44 -27.41
N LEU A 186 -14.61 19.98 -26.52
CA LEU A 186 -13.18 19.93 -26.81
C LEU A 186 -12.63 18.50 -27.04
N GLY A 187 -13.38 17.43 -26.75
CA GLY A 187 -12.87 16.08 -26.90
C GLY A 187 -13.90 14.96 -26.84
N ASP A 188 -13.44 13.74 -27.07
CA ASP A 188 -14.27 12.54 -27.11
C ASP A 188 -14.55 11.97 -25.70
N LEU A 189 -13.65 12.26 -24.74
CA LEU A 189 -13.71 11.78 -23.37
C LEU A 189 -13.09 12.79 -22.41
N ARG A 190 -13.55 12.81 -21.16
CA ARG A 190 -12.98 13.65 -20.11
C ARG A 190 -12.43 12.79 -18.97
N ALA A 191 -11.26 13.18 -18.47
CA ALA A 191 -10.66 12.67 -17.27
C ALA A 191 -10.48 13.81 -16.25
N THR A 192 -10.97 13.63 -15.04
CA THR A 192 -10.86 14.61 -13.95
C THR A 192 -9.58 14.34 -13.16
N ALA A 193 -8.70 15.35 -13.07
CA ALA A 193 -7.48 15.28 -12.29
C ALA A 193 -7.68 15.91 -10.89
N PRO A 194 -7.10 15.37 -9.81
CA PRO A 194 -7.23 15.89 -8.44
C PRO A 194 -6.34 17.12 -8.23
N THR A 195 -6.81 18.26 -8.69
CA THR A 195 -6.08 19.54 -8.70
C THR A 195 -6.56 20.51 -7.62
N LEU A 196 -7.70 20.24 -6.99
CA LEU A 196 -8.35 21.17 -6.09
C LEU A 196 -8.09 20.84 -4.63
N THR A 197 -7.81 21.86 -3.83
CA THR A 197 -7.80 21.79 -2.37
C THR A 197 -8.91 22.65 -1.82
N VAL A 198 -9.72 22.05 -0.95
CA VAL A 198 -10.83 22.75 -0.29
C VAL A 198 -10.36 23.17 1.11
N GLY A 199 -10.22 24.46 1.34
CA GLY A 199 -9.99 24.99 2.67
C GLY A 199 -11.29 25.21 3.42
N VAL A 200 -11.37 24.71 4.65
CA VAL A 200 -12.58 24.76 5.49
C VAL A 200 -12.30 25.44 6.82
N GLY A 201 -13.05 26.48 7.12
CA GLY A 201 -13.18 27.04 8.47
C GLY A 201 -14.55 26.71 9.03
N CYS A 202 -14.63 26.15 10.23
CA CYS A 202 -15.91 25.78 10.86
C CYS A 202 -15.95 26.10 12.34
N SER A 203 -17.16 26.36 12.87
CA SER A 203 -17.43 26.47 14.29
C SER A 203 -17.33 25.09 14.98
N SER A 204 -17.35 25.08 16.31
CA SER A 204 -17.25 23.82 17.09
C SER A 204 -18.48 22.93 16.99
N ASP A 205 -19.59 23.47 16.57
CA ASP A 205 -20.91 22.82 16.48
C ASP A 205 -21.35 22.58 15.02
N ALA A 206 -20.48 22.84 14.05
CA ALA A 206 -20.75 22.54 12.64
C ALA A 206 -20.94 21.03 12.41
N THR A 207 -21.87 20.68 11.55
CA THR A 207 -22.19 19.29 11.18
C THR A 207 -21.52 18.87 9.87
N VAL A 208 -21.38 17.56 9.66
CA VAL A 208 -20.88 16.99 8.39
C VAL A 208 -21.71 17.49 7.22
N THR A 209 -23.03 17.44 7.33
CA THR A 209 -23.98 17.85 6.29
C THR A 209 -23.77 19.30 5.88
N GLU A 210 -23.63 20.23 6.84
CA GLU A 210 -23.40 21.64 6.55
C GLU A 210 -22.10 21.90 5.79
N ILE A 211 -21.04 21.15 6.16
CA ILE A 211 -19.75 21.30 5.46
C ILE A 211 -19.85 20.72 4.04
N ASP A 212 -20.41 19.54 3.89
CA ASP A 212 -20.50 18.83 2.62
C ASP A 212 -21.41 19.58 1.64
N GLU A 213 -22.59 20.03 2.08
CA GLU A 213 -23.51 20.84 1.26
C GLU A 213 -22.88 22.17 0.81
N LEU A 214 -22.11 22.85 1.67
CA LEU A 214 -21.43 24.07 1.29
C LEU A 214 -20.30 23.80 0.28
N ILE A 215 -19.55 22.72 0.44
CA ILE A 215 -18.53 22.29 -0.53
C ILE A 215 -19.19 21.99 -1.88
N GLU A 216 -20.22 21.12 -1.91
CA GLU A 216 -20.91 20.73 -3.14
C GLU A 216 -21.49 21.94 -3.86
N THR A 217 -22.22 22.80 -3.16
CA THR A 217 -22.81 24.02 -3.73
C THR A 217 -21.74 24.97 -4.28
N THR A 218 -20.63 25.12 -3.55
CA THR A 218 -19.50 25.98 -3.96
C THR A 218 -18.88 25.47 -5.27
N LEU A 219 -18.61 24.16 -5.36
CA LEU A 219 -18.04 23.56 -6.57
C LEU A 219 -19.03 23.63 -7.75
N GLN A 220 -20.29 23.33 -7.52
CA GLN A 220 -21.32 23.36 -8.55
C GLN A 220 -21.46 24.76 -9.16
N ASN A 221 -21.52 25.80 -8.32
CA ASN A 221 -21.63 27.19 -8.75
C ASN A 221 -20.40 27.65 -9.56
N ALA A 222 -19.22 27.10 -9.25
CA ALA A 222 -17.98 27.37 -9.96
C ALA A 222 -17.75 26.47 -11.18
N GLY A 223 -18.65 25.52 -11.46
CA GLY A 223 -18.51 24.54 -12.54
C GLY A 223 -17.34 23.58 -12.34
N LEU A 224 -16.96 23.32 -11.09
CA LEU A 224 -15.84 22.45 -10.71
C LEU A 224 -16.34 21.04 -10.41
N ASP A 225 -15.52 20.03 -10.75
CA ASP A 225 -15.85 18.63 -10.55
C ASP A 225 -15.48 18.18 -9.11
N PRO A 226 -16.41 17.59 -8.34
CA PRO A 226 -16.10 17.06 -6.99
C PRO A 226 -14.99 15.99 -6.98
N TYR A 227 -14.79 15.27 -8.07
CA TYR A 227 -13.67 14.31 -8.21
C TYR A 227 -12.31 14.98 -8.38
N ALA A 228 -12.29 16.30 -8.64
CA ALA A 228 -11.06 17.08 -8.67
C ALA A 228 -10.52 17.45 -7.29
N ILE A 229 -11.26 17.21 -6.20
CA ILE A 229 -10.77 17.46 -4.84
C ILE A 229 -9.69 16.45 -4.50
N ASP A 230 -8.45 16.95 -4.28
CA ASP A 230 -7.33 16.16 -3.77
C ASP A 230 -7.43 16.00 -2.23
N ARG A 231 -7.75 17.09 -1.53
CA ARG A 231 -7.83 17.10 -0.05
C ARG A 231 -8.65 18.24 0.50
N VAL A 232 -8.92 18.13 1.81
CA VAL A 232 -9.48 19.20 2.63
C VAL A 232 -8.40 19.76 3.56
N ALA A 233 -8.36 21.08 3.72
CA ALA A 233 -7.38 21.76 4.58
C ALA A 233 -8.08 22.65 5.61
N THR A 234 -7.52 22.74 6.81
CA THR A 234 -8.08 23.54 7.90
C THR A 234 -6.99 23.99 8.87
N ILE A 235 -7.38 24.63 9.98
CA ILE A 235 -6.48 24.91 11.09
C ILE A 235 -6.26 23.65 11.94
N ASP A 236 -5.04 23.43 12.44
CA ASP A 236 -4.57 22.22 13.14
C ASP A 236 -5.49 21.78 14.29
N ARG A 237 -5.97 22.73 15.11
CA ARG A 237 -6.89 22.48 16.21
C ARG A 237 -8.25 21.89 15.79
N ARG A 238 -8.58 21.89 14.50
CA ARG A 238 -9.80 21.32 13.93
C ARG A 238 -9.58 19.96 13.28
N LEU A 239 -8.38 19.42 13.23
CA LEU A 239 -8.09 18.11 12.63
C LEU A 239 -8.91 16.97 13.23
N ASN A 240 -9.22 17.05 14.52
CA ASN A 240 -10.04 16.04 15.20
C ASN A 240 -11.53 16.41 15.25
N HIS A 241 -11.99 17.40 14.47
CA HIS A 241 -13.39 17.80 14.47
C HIS A 241 -14.26 16.70 13.80
N PRO A 242 -15.30 16.15 14.48
CA PRO A 242 -16.10 15.04 13.96
C PRO A 242 -16.67 15.29 12.57
N ALA A 243 -17.11 16.52 12.29
CA ALA A 243 -17.68 16.87 11.00
C ALA A 243 -16.65 16.84 9.86
N LEU A 244 -15.40 17.22 10.11
CA LEU A 244 -14.33 17.16 9.09
C LEU A 244 -13.87 15.70 8.86
N LEU A 245 -13.75 14.92 9.94
CA LEU A 245 -13.43 13.49 9.84
C LEU A 245 -14.53 12.71 9.11
N GLY A 246 -15.80 13.12 9.27
CA GLY A 246 -16.95 12.52 8.61
C GLY A 246 -17.02 12.77 7.09
N LEU A 247 -16.22 13.66 6.52
CA LEU A 247 -16.11 13.85 5.08
C LEU A 247 -15.38 12.69 4.37
N HIS A 248 -14.67 11.82 5.13
CA HIS A 248 -13.88 10.70 4.59
C HIS A 248 -12.90 11.11 3.47
N ARG A 249 -12.32 12.30 3.57
CA ARG A 249 -11.30 12.84 2.66
C ARG A 249 -9.98 13.02 3.39
N GLU A 250 -8.87 13.07 2.65
CA GLU A 250 -7.58 13.42 3.23
C GLU A 250 -7.67 14.81 3.87
N LEU A 251 -7.36 14.91 5.16
CA LEU A 251 -7.45 16.16 5.93
C LEU A 251 -6.05 16.59 6.39
N ILE A 252 -5.72 17.86 6.12
CA ILE A 252 -4.45 18.46 6.55
C ILE A 252 -4.72 19.71 7.39
N GLY A 253 -3.91 19.94 8.43
CA GLY A 253 -3.98 21.11 9.31
C GLY A 253 -2.73 21.95 9.27
N PHE A 254 -2.91 23.25 9.52
CA PHE A 254 -1.83 24.21 9.62
C PHE A 254 -1.97 25.01 10.93
N SER A 255 -0.85 25.44 11.51
CA SER A 255 -0.87 26.31 12.68
C SER A 255 -1.44 27.69 12.34
N ALA A 256 -1.91 28.41 13.36
CA ALA A 256 -2.42 29.77 13.17
C ALA A 256 -1.36 30.70 12.54
N ASP A 257 -0.11 30.57 12.96
CA ASP A 257 1.01 31.40 12.44
C ASP A 257 1.29 31.09 10.96
N GLN A 258 1.23 29.81 10.55
CA GLN A 258 1.38 29.42 9.14
C GLN A 258 0.25 30.00 8.28
N LEU A 259 -0.98 29.94 8.78
CA LEU A 259 -2.14 30.49 8.08
C LEU A 259 -2.09 32.03 8.00
N ASP A 260 -1.63 32.70 9.06
CA ASP A 260 -1.55 34.17 9.12
C ASP A 260 -0.45 34.75 8.23
N ALA A 261 0.56 33.93 7.90
CA ALA A 261 1.64 34.29 6.97
C ALA A 261 1.20 34.34 5.50
N VAL A 262 0.00 33.80 5.18
CA VAL A 262 -0.53 33.75 3.80
C VAL A 262 -1.33 35.02 3.51
N GLU A 263 -0.98 35.71 2.43
CA GLU A 263 -1.79 36.82 1.90
C GLU A 263 -3.10 36.26 1.32
N THR A 264 -4.24 36.75 1.85
CA THR A 264 -5.57 36.26 1.46
C THR A 264 -6.46 37.41 1.01
N VAL A 265 -7.46 37.10 0.17
CA VAL A 265 -8.36 38.11 -0.41
C VAL A 265 -9.33 38.70 0.65
N HIS A 266 -9.80 37.85 1.57
CA HIS A 266 -10.81 38.22 2.57
C HIS A 266 -10.32 38.07 4.01
N PRO A 267 -9.34 38.87 4.49
CA PRO A 267 -8.88 38.81 5.87
C PRO A 267 -10.00 39.25 6.84
N SER A 268 -10.03 38.67 8.04
CA SER A 268 -11.06 38.93 9.05
C SER A 268 -10.47 39.12 10.45
N SER A 269 -10.63 40.32 11.01
CA SER A 269 -10.23 40.59 12.38
C SER A 269 -11.03 39.83 13.44
N VAL A 270 -12.25 39.38 13.10
CA VAL A 270 -13.07 38.55 13.99
C VAL A 270 -12.47 37.13 14.08
N VAL A 271 -12.04 36.59 12.95
CA VAL A 271 -11.36 35.28 12.89
C VAL A 271 -10.02 35.39 13.63
N TYR A 272 -9.25 36.46 13.43
CA TYR A 272 -7.98 36.66 14.14
C TYR A 272 -8.14 36.64 15.67
N LYS A 273 -9.14 37.34 16.20
CA LYS A 273 -9.44 37.35 17.65
C LYS A 273 -9.83 35.96 18.18
N SER A 274 -10.43 35.14 17.37
CA SER A 274 -10.91 33.80 17.77
C SER A 274 -9.83 32.73 17.64
N VAL A 275 -9.02 32.77 16.56
CA VAL A 275 -8.17 31.67 16.17
C VAL A 275 -6.71 32.04 15.89
N GLY A 276 -6.34 33.32 15.93
CA GLY A 276 -4.96 33.80 15.77
C GLY A 276 -4.49 33.89 14.30
N THR A 277 -5.41 33.81 13.34
CA THR A 277 -5.15 34.04 11.91
C THR A 277 -6.27 34.86 11.28
N HIS A 278 -5.97 35.66 10.28
CA HIS A 278 -6.96 36.47 9.57
C HIS A 278 -7.83 35.68 8.61
N SER A 279 -7.38 34.50 8.17
CA SER A 279 -8.16 33.61 7.26
C SER A 279 -7.81 32.16 7.52
N VAL A 280 -8.83 31.29 7.70
CA VAL A 280 -8.63 29.83 7.76
C VAL A 280 -8.86 29.22 6.39
N ALA A 281 -10.03 29.43 5.78
CA ALA A 281 -10.41 28.72 4.56
C ALA A 281 -9.47 29.06 3.37
N GLU A 282 -9.26 30.32 3.06
CA GLU A 282 -8.40 30.72 1.95
C GLU A 282 -6.93 30.36 2.18
N ALA A 283 -6.41 30.68 3.38
CA ALA A 283 -5.02 30.40 3.71
C ALA A 283 -4.72 28.89 3.70
N ALA A 284 -5.60 28.08 4.30
CA ALA A 284 -5.43 26.63 4.30
C ALA A 284 -5.52 26.03 2.89
N ALA A 285 -6.46 26.51 2.05
CA ALA A 285 -6.56 26.06 0.67
C ALA A 285 -5.27 26.35 -0.12
N LEU A 286 -4.73 27.55 0.00
CA LEU A 286 -3.50 27.97 -0.70
C LEU A 286 -2.28 27.19 -0.21
N LEU A 287 -2.05 27.12 1.11
CA LEU A 287 -0.92 26.39 1.69
C LEU A 287 -0.92 24.91 1.29
N ALA A 288 -2.08 24.26 1.42
CA ALA A 288 -2.18 22.85 1.08
C ALA A 288 -2.09 22.56 -0.42
N SER A 289 -2.31 23.56 -1.26
CA SER A 289 -2.13 23.45 -2.72
C SER A 289 -0.66 23.61 -3.14
N GLY A 290 0.19 24.23 -2.30
CA GLY A 290 1.61 24.42 -2.56
C GLY A 290 1.92 25.63 -3.44
N ASP A 291 3.20 25.77 -3.80
CA ASP A 291 3.71 26.91 -4.57
C ASP A 291 3.02 27.08 -5.92
N GLY A 292 2.76 28.34 -6.29
CA GLY A 292 2.09 28.71 -7.53
C GLY A 292 0.59 28.43 -7.54
N ALA A 293 0.00 27.99 -6.41
CA ALA A 293 -1.44 27.79 -6.30
C ALA A 293 -2.20 29.14 -6.38
N SER A 294 -3.42 29.07 -6.87
CA SER A 294 -4.32 30.22 -6.93
C SER A 294 -5.71 29.85 -6.44
N LEU A 295 -6.40 30.78 -5.80
CA LEU A 295 -7.82 30.62 -5.49
C LEU A 295 -8.63 30.59 -6.79
N VAL A 296 -9.40 29.52 -6.97
CA VAL A 296 -10.40 29.41 -8.05
C VAL A 296 -11.80 29.71 -7.54
N VAL A 297 -12.01 29.59 -6.23
CA VAL A 297 -13.17 30.11 -5.51
C VAL A 297 -12.68 30.78 -4.24
N GLU A 298 -12.94 32.08 -4.12
CA GLU A 298 -12.70 32.86 -2.92
C GLU A 298 -13.63 32.39 -1.78
N LYS A 299 -13.44 32.94 -0.57
CA LYS A 299 -14.19 32.54 0.61
C LYS A 299 -15.71 32.66 0.43
N VAL A 300 -16.39 31.52 0.44
CA VAL A 300 -17.85 31.41 0.55
C VAL A 300 -18.22 31.14 2.00
N LYS A 301 -19.23 31.82 2.53
CA LYS A 301 -19.65 31.75 3.91
C LYS A 301 -21.09 31.27 4.05
N ALA A 302 -21.31 30.30 4.95
CA ALA A 302 -22.60 29.95 5.54
C ALA A 302 -22.57 30.29 7.05
N ASP A 303 -23.63 29.96 7.79
CA ASP A 303 -23.74 30.31 9.21
C ASP A 303 -22.55 29.85 10.07
N ARG A 304 -22.20 28.55 9.97
CA ARG A 304 -21.19 27.90 10.80
C ARG A 304 -19.95 27.43 10.03
N VAL A 305 -19.94 27.58 8.71
CA VAL A 305 -18.91 27.06 7.82
C VAL A 305 -18.46 28.10 6.81
N THR A 306 -17.16 28.11 6.55
CA THR A 306 -16.57 28.86 5.42
C THR A 306 -15.77 27.93 4.55
N VAL A 307 -15.87 28.08 3.24
CA VAL A 307 -15.15 27.27 2.24
C VAL A 307 -14.44 28.21 1.27
N ALA A 308 -13.23 27.82 0.87
CA ALA A 308 -12.53 28.39 -0.29
C ALA A 308 -11.87 27.26 -1.07
N VAL A 309 -11.67 27.45 -2.37
CA VAL A 309 -11.07 26.42 -3.22
C VAL A 309 -9.85 26.98 -3.92
N ALA A 310 -8.71 26.33 -3.75
CA ALA A 310 -7.49 26.64 -4.48
C ALA A 310 -7.17 25.53 -5.49
N ARG A 311 -6.57 25.94 -6.62
CA ARG A 311 -6.07 25.03 -7.67
C ARG A 311 -4.54 25.03 -7.61
N ARG A 312 -3.96 23.84 -7.64
CA ARG A 312 -2.52 23.63 -7.81
C ARG A 312 -2.14 23.57 -9.28
N GLN A 313 -0.95 24.01 -9.60
CA GLN A 313 -0.40 23.92 -10.95
C GLN A 313 0.16 22.51 -11.27
N ARG A 314 0.58 21.77 -10.24
CA ARG A 314 1.18 20.45 -10.37
C ARG A 314 0.45 19.44 -9.49
N LEU A 315 0.14 18.27 -10.03
CA LEU A 315 -0.37 17.18 -9.21
C LEU A 315 0.65 16.78 -8.14
N ARG A 316 0.16 16.49 -6.95
CA ARG A 316 1.01 16.11 -5.83
C ARG A 316 1.43 14.66 -5.96
N GLY A 317 2.73 14.41 -5.93
CA GLY A 317 3.27 13.07 -5.86
C GLY A 317 3.45 12.58 -4.42
N SER A 318 3.71 11.30 -4.29
CA SER A 318 4.07 10.68 -3.02
C SER A 318 5.05 9.53 -3.23
N LEU A 319 5.89 9.30 -2.23
CA LEU A 319 6.80 8.16 -2.19
C LEU A 319 6.44 7.27 -1.01
N SER A 320 6.08 6.03 -1.29
CA SER A 320 5.88 4.99 -0.29
C SER A 320 7.06 4.03 -0.29
N VAL A 321 7.79 3.92 0.81
CA VAL A 321 8.80 2.88 0.99
C VAL A 321 8.11 1.68 1.61
N VAL A 322 7.95 0.61 0.82
CA VAL A 322 7.04 -0.48 1.14
C VAL A 322 7.81 -1.75 1.51
N GLY A 323 7.59 -2.23 2.72
CA GLY A 323 8.07 -3.53 3.17
C GLY A 323 7.19 -4.66 2.62
N LEU A 324 7.77 -5.50 1.77
CA LEU A 324 7.07 -6.64 1.18
C LEU A 324 6.95 -7.84 2.11
N GLY A 325 7.53 -7.75 3.32
CA GLY A 325 7.69 -8.94 4.14
C GLY A 325 8.79 -9.86 3.62
N PRO A 326 8.90 -11.09 4.14
CA PRO A 326 10.00 -12.01 3.84
C PRO A 326 9.91 -12.64 2.44
N GLY A 327 8.73 -12.64 1.81
CA GLY A 327 8.58 -13.12 0.43
C GLY A 327 7.23 -13.71 0.07
N SER A 328 6.44 -14.20 1.02
CA SER A 328 5.09 -14.70 0.78
C SER A 328 4.08 -13.54 0.75
N LEU A 329 3.13 -13.57 -0.20
CA LEU A 329 2.11 -12.52 -0.34
C LEU A 329 1.10 -12.47 0.82
N ASP A 330 0.90 -13.57 1.54
CA ASP A 330 0.04 -13.65 2.73
C ASP A 330 0.65 -12.94 3.96
N LEU A 331 1.95 -12.66 3.94
CA LEU A 331 2.63 -11.81 4.93
C LEU A 331 2.78 -10.35 4.49
N LEU A 332 2.22 -9.99 3.34
CA LEU A 332 2.12 -8.61 2.92
C LEU A 332 1.04 -7.91 3.76
N THR A 333 1.39 -6.83 4.43
CA THR A 333 0.40 -6.11 5.24
C THR A 333 -0.68 -5.49 4.35
N PRO A 334 -1.95 -5.36 4.81
CA PRO A 334 -3.01 -4.69 4.04
C PRO A 334 -2.62 -3.27 3.61
N ARG A 335 -1.87 -2.54 4.44
CA ARG A 335 -1.36 -1.21 4.10
C ARG A 335 -0.33 -1.26 2.98
N ALA A 336 0.57 -2.25 2.98
CA ALA A 336 1.54 -2.45 1.91
C ALA A 336 0.83 -2.78 0.59
N LEU A 337 -0.14 -3.67 0.62
CA LEU A 337 -0.96 -4.00 -0.55
C LEU A 337 -1.69 -2.76 -1.11
N GLY A 338 -2.30 -1.94 -0.24
CA GLY A 338 -2.94 -0.69 -0.64
C GLY A 338 -1.97 0.29 -1.28
N ALA A 339 -0.78 0.48 -0.72
CA ALA A 339 0.25 1.36 -1.27
C ALA A 339 0.79 0.87 -2.62
N LEU A 340 1.00 -0.44 -2.77
CA LEU A 340 1.41 -1.03 -4.05
C LEU A 340 0.35 -0.78 -5.12
N ARG A 341 -0.92 -1.01 -4.82
CA ARG A 341 -2.04 -0.81 -5.77
C ARG A 341 -2.25 0.65 -6.16
N SER A 342 -2.02 1.59 -5.25
CA SER A 342 -2.18 3.03 -5.53
C SER A 342 -0.98 3.64 -6.28
N ALA A 343 0.15 2.95 -6.35
CA ALA A 343 1.35 3.44 -7.00
C ALA A 343 1.26 3.32 -8.52
N GLN A 344 1.72 4.33 -9.24
CA GLN A 344 1.88 4.33 -10.70
C GLN A 344 3.21 3.70 -11.12
N PHE A 345 4.24 3.89 -10.28
CA PHE A 345 5.58 3.33 -10.48
C PHE A 345 5.94 2.43 -9.31
N LEU A 346 6.42 1.23 -9.63
CA LEU A 346 6.98 0.28 -8.68
C LEU A 346 8.48 0.20 -8.93
N VAL A 347 9.26 0.81 -8.04
CA VAL A 347 10.73 0.88 -8.13
C VAL A 347 11.32 -0.13 -7.16
N GLY A 348 12.26 -0.96 -7.57
CA GLY A 348 12.81 -1.95 -6.66
C GLY A 348 13.93 -2.80 -7.23
N PHE A 349 14.55 -3.59 -6.37
CA PHE A 349 15.44 -4.66 -6.81
C PHE A 349 14.62 -5.69 -7.62
N SER A 350 15.16 -6.13 -8.77
CA SER A 350 14.43 -6.97 -9.74
C SER A 350 13.75 -8.17 -9.08
N ARG A 351 14.48 -8.91 -8.21
CA ARG A 351 13.91 -10.05 -7.50
C ARG A 351 12.79 -9.71 -6.51
N TYR A 352 12.72 -8.48 -6.01
CA TYR A 352 11.62 -8.05 -5.13
C TYR A 352 10.38 -7.71 -5.95
N LEU A 353 10.55 -7.15 -7.14
CA LEU A 353 9.46 -6.93 -8.08
C LEU A 353 8.86 -8.26 -8.59
N GLU A 354 9.68 -9.29 -8.81
CA GLU A 354 9.22 -10.64 -9.14
C GLU A 354 8.30 -11.24 -8.05
N LEU A 355 8.55 -10.96 -6.76
CA LEU A 355 7.71 -11.46 -5.66
C LEU A 355 6.28 -10.90 -5.68
N ILE A 356 6.09 -9.71 -6.23
CA ILE A 356 4.79 -9.04 -6.29
C ILE A 356 4.15 -9.09 -7.69
N GLU A 357 4.78 -9.74 -8.65
CA GLU A 357 4.28 -9.86 -10.02
C GLU A 357 2.79 -10.28 -10.09
N PRO A 358 2.31 -11.23 -9.25
CA PRO A 358 0.90 -11.62 -9.27
C PRO A 358 -0.09 -10.52 -8.92
N ILE A 359 0.34 -9.44 -8.25
CA ILE A 359 -0.52 -8.33 -7.82
C ILE A 359 -0.23 -7.01 -8.55
N VAL A 360 0.71 -7.00 -9.49
CA VAL A 360 1.02 -5.84 -10.33
C VAL A 360 -0.11 -5.61 -11.34
N GLU A 361 -0.54 -4.36 -11.45
CA GLU A 361 -1.56 -3.94 -12.40
C GLU A 361 -0.91 -3.48 -13.73
N ARG A 362 -1.63 -3.65 -14.84
CA ARG A 362 -1.11 -3.29 -16.18
C ARG A 362 -0.78 -1.82 -16.34
N ALA A 363 -1.54 -0.96 -15.64
CA ALA A 363 -1.31 0.47 -15.64
C ALA A 363 -0.04 0.89 -14.86
N GLN A 364 0.58 -0.03 -14.15
CA GLN A 364 1.77 0.24 -13.34
C GLN A 364 3.05 0.04 -14.14
N VAL A 365 3.99 0.93 -13.92
CA VAL A 365 5.30 0.89 -14.58
C VAL A 365 6.32 0.33 -13.61
N LEU A 366 6.90 -0.82 -13.95
CA LEU A 366 8.00 -1.42 -13.19
C LEU A 366 9.32 -0.75 -13.53
N ARG A 367 10.11 -0.41 -12.51
CA ARG A 367 11.47 0.10 -12.60
C ARG A 367 12.43 -0.84 -11.85
N PRO A 368 12.89 -1.93 -12.49
CA PRO A 368 13.78 -2.90 -11.89
C PRO A 368 15.22 -2.36 -11.84
N TYR A 369 15.89 -2.63 -10.72
CA TYR A 369 17.29 -2.31 -10.49
C TYR A 369 18.08 -3.56 -10.09
N PRO A 370 19.35 -3.67 -10.46
CA PRO A 370 20.24 -4.69 -9.91
C PRO A 370 20.61 -4.36 -8.46
N ILE A 371 21.16 -5.32 -7.76
CA ILE A 371 21.80 -5.12 -6.45
C ILE A 371 23.02 -4.20 -6.58
N GLY A 372 23.27 -3.35 -5.57
CA GLY A 372 24.40 -2.40 -5.58
C GLY A 372 24.08 -1.04 -6.19
N GLN A 373 22.85 -0.81 -6.67
CA GLN A 373 22.38 0.48 -7.21
C GLN A 373 21.30 1.09 -6.30
N GLU A 374 21.52 1.06 -5.00
CA GLU A 374 20.58 1.57 -4.02
C GLU A 374 20.38 3.09 -4.13
N ILE A 375 21.48 3.82 -4.41
CA ILE A 375 21.47 5.28 -4.53
C ILE A 375 20.68 5.73 -5.76
N GLU A 376 20.95 5.11 -6.90
CA GLU A 376 20.29 5.39 -8.17
C GLU A 376 18.79 5.07 -8.09
N ARG A 377 18.45 3.93 -7.51
CA ARG A 377 17.07 3.47 -7.28
C ARG A 377 16.28 4.45 -6.41
N VAL A 378 16.87 4.92 -5.31
CA VAL A 378 16.24 5.93 -4.44
C VAL A 378 16.14 7.27 -5.17
N GLY A 379 17.18 7.67 -5.90
CA GLY A 379 17.18 8.90 -6.69
C GLY A 379 16.07 8.93 -7.74
N GLU A 380 15.87 7.83 -8.49
CA GLU A 380 14.77 7.74 -9.45
C GLU A 380 13.41 7.77 -8.76
N ALA A 381 13.24 7.03 -7.66
CA ALA A 381 11.97 7.01 -6.93
C ALA A 381 11.57 8.41 -6.42
N ILE A 382 12.52 9.17 -5.87
CA ILE A 382 12.31 10.56 -5.45
C ILE A 382 11.99 11.45 -6.66
N ALA A 383 12.75 11.36 -7.74
CA ALA A 383 12.55 12.17 -8.93
C ALA A 383 11.18 11.93 -9.59
N LEU A 384 10.73 10.68 -9.69
CA LEU A 384 9.40 10.33 -10.18
C LEU A 384 8.30 10.91 -9.28
N ALA A 385 8.45 10.76 -7.96
CA ALA A 385 7.48 11.28 -7.00
C ALA A 385 7.42 12.82 -7.03
N SER A 386 8.56 13.50 -7.15
CA SER A 386 8.62 14.97 -7.28
C SER A 386 7.94 15.50 -8.55
N ARG A 387 7.80 14.66 -9.58
CA ARG A 387 7.02 14.98 -10.79
C ARG A 387 5.52 14.70 -10.67
N GLY A 388 5.01 14.45 -9.46
CA GLY A 388 3.59 14.30 -9.19
C GLY A 388 3.07 12.85 -9.30
N ASN A 389 3.96 11.86 -9.44
CA ASN A 389 3.56 10.46 -9.48
C ASN A 389 3.42 9.87 -8.06
N HIS A 390 2.59 8.87 -7.89
CA HIS A 390 2.62 7.98 -6.73
C HIS A 390 3.62 6.85 -7.00
N VAL A 391 4.64 6.78 -6.19
CA VAL A 391 5.74 5.82 -6.35
C VAL A 391 5.80 4.89 -5.15
N ALA A 392 5.91 3.60 -5.38
CA ALA A 392 6.26 2.63 -4.36
C ALA A 392 7.70 2.15 -4.58
N LEU A 393 8.57 2.46 -3.62
CA LEU A 393 9.91 1.88 -3.55
C LEU A 393 9.83 0.61 -2.70
N VAL A 394 9.97 -0.54 -3.33
CA VAL A 394 9.78 -1.83 -2.67
C VAL A 394 11.07 -2.38 -2.08
N THR A 395 10.96 -2.96 -0.89
CA THR A 395 12.06 -3.63 -0.18
C THR A 395 11.58 -4.94 0.45
N SER A 396 12.45 -5.93 0.54
CA SER A 396 12.15 -7.15 1.29
C SER A 396 12.14 -6.87 2.79
N GLY A 397 11.37 -7.62 3.56
CA GLY A 397 11.25 -7.46 5.00
C GLY A 397 10.56 -6.17 5.39
N ASP A 398 11.16 -5.47 6.33
CA ASP A 398 10.72 -4.16 6.82
C ASP A 398 11.65 -3.04 6.28
N PRO A 399 11.12 -1.92 5.79
CA PRO A 399 11.94 -0.87 5.18
C PRO A 399 12.88 -0.15 6.16
N ALA A 400 12.62 -0.21 7.46
CA ALA A 400 13.44 0.38 8.50
C ALA A 400 14.53 -0.58 9.04
N VAL A 401 14.49 -1.89 8.68
CA VAL A 401 15.44 -2.89 9.17
C VAL A 401 16.46 -3.23 8.08
N TYR A 402 17.60 -2.54 8.09
CA TYR A 402 18.70 -2.70 7.11
C TYR A 402 18.26 -2.59 5.65
N ALA A 403 17.30 -1.70 5.38
CA ALA A 403 16.69 -1.51 4.08
C ALA A 403 16.68 -0.03 3.64
N MET A 404 15.74 0.39 2.79
CA MET A 404 15.83 1.66 2.05
C MET A 404 15.30 2.89 2.79
N ALA A 405 14.56 2.75 3.90
CA ALA A 405 13.89 3.90 4.52
C ALA A 405 14.87 5.01 4.94
N GLN A 406 15.99 4.65 5.57
CA GLN A 406 17.02 5.61 5.98
C GLN A 406 17.57 6.39 4.78
N LEU A 407 17.97 5.70 3.72
CA LEU A 407 18.54 6.33 2.54
C LEU A 407 17.56 7.28 1.83
N VAL A 408 16.27 6.94 1.84
CA VAL A 408 15.21 7.83 1.34
C VAL A 408 15.09 9.08 2.20
N ILE A 409 15.06 8.94 3.52
CA ILE A 409 14.93 10.08 4.46
C ILE A 409 16.13 11.04 4.32
N GLU A 410 17.34 10.51 4.19
CA GLU A 410 18.56 11.31 4.01
C GLU A 410 18.58 12.13 2.71
N ARG A 411 17.76 11.75 1.72
CA ARG A 411 17.72 12.36 0.38
C ARG A 411 16.38 12.98 0.03
N LEU A 412 15.45 13.01 1.00
CA LEU A 412 14.09 13.49 0.79
C LEU A 412 14.08 14.96 0.36
N ALA A 413 13.29 15.28 -0.66
CA ALA A 413 12.99 16.66 -1.02
C ALA A 413 11.94 17.26 -0.06
N GLU A 414 12.03 18.57 0.22
CA GLU A 414 11.22 19.25 1.25
C GLU A 414 9.71 19.09 1.06
N ASP A 415 9.22 19.07 -0.18
CA ASP A 415 7.77 19.08 -0.50
C ASP A 415 7.19 17.68 -0.80
N LEU A 416 7.98 16.62 -0.63
CA LEU A 416 7.54 15.29 -0.99
C LEU A 416 6.87 14.57 0.18
N THR A 417 5.65 14.07 -0.04
CA THR A 417 4.98 13.21 0.94
C THR A 417 5.63 11.83 0.96
N LEU A 418 6.19 11.48 2.12
CA LEU A 418 6.81 10.19 2.36
C LEU A 418 5.94 9.33 3.27
N HIS A 419 5.73 8.08 2.87
CA HIS A 419 5.13 7.03 3.69
C HIS A 419 6.11 5.88 3.87
N ILE A 420 6.41 5.52 5.11
CA ILE A 420 7.17 4.31 5.42
C ILE A 420 6.17 3.25 5.89
N ILE A 421 6.08 2.16 5.14
CA ILE A 421 5.06 1.13 5.33
C ILE A 421 5.72 -0.15 5.81
N PRO A 422 5.45 -0.58 7.05
CA PRO A 422 6.15 -1.70 7.66
C PRO A 422 5.84 -3.03 6.97
N GLY A 423 6.80 -3.94 7.05
CA GLY A 423 6.65 -5.33 6.64
C GLY A 423 7.19 -6.30 7.70
N VAL A 424 6.87 -7.56 7.56
CA VAL A 424 7.39 -8.59 8.47
C VAL A 424 8.86 -8.85 8.15
N THR A 425 9.74 -8.55 9.11
CA THR A 425 11.18 -8.77 8.93
C THR A 425 11.54 -10.26 8.97
N ALA A 426 12.60 -10.66 8.27
CA ALA A 426 13.02 -12.05 8.13
C ALA A 426 13.27 -12.74 9.49
N ALA A 427 13.79 -12.02 10.50
CA ALA A 427 14.03 -12.58 11.83
C ALA A 427 12.73 -13.05 12.49
N TYR A 428 11.66 -12.27 12.41
CA TYR A 428 10.38 -12.64 13.02
C TYR A 428 9.68 -13.74 12.24
N ALA A 429 9.77 -13.73 10.92
CA ALA A 429 9.24 -14.81 10.09
C ALA A 429 9.97 -16.13 10.35
N ALA A 430 11.31 -16.14 10.46
CA ALA A 430 12.08 -17.31 10.81
C ALA A 430 11.75 -17.82 12.23
N SER A 431 11.65 -16.91 13.19
CA SER A 431 11.29 -17.26 14.57
C SER A 431 9.92 -17.91 14.67
N SER A 432 8.89 -17.35 13.99
CA SER A 432 7.53 -17.90 14.04
C SER A 432 7.43 -19.27 13.39
N LYS A 433 8.23 -19.55 12.36
CA LYS A 433 8.30 -20.88 11.74
C LYS A 433 8.97 -21.94 12.63
N ALA A 434 9.96 -21.53 13.40
CA ALA A 434 10.66 -22.43 14.33
C ALA A 434 10.00 -22.54 15.71
N GLY A 435 9.14 -21.57 16.07
CA GLY A 435 8.52 -21.44 17.39
C GLY A 435 8.54 -20.00 17.88
N ALA A 436 9.34 -19.69 18.89
CA ALA A 436 9.47 -18.37 19.50
C ALA A 436 10.89 -18.09 20.02
N ILE A 437 11.92 -18.28 19.17
CA ILE A 437 13.31 -18.06 19.58
C ILE A 437 13.56 -16.62 20.02
N VAL A 438 12.92 -15.62 19.35
CA VAL A 438 12.99 -14.20 19.72
C VAL A 438 11.95 -13.80 20.77
N GLY A 439 11.44 -14.75 21.55
CA GLY A 439 10.39 -14.53 22.56
C GLY A 439 10.83 -13.73 23.79
N HIS A 440 12.13 -13.45 23.93
CA HIS A 440 12.72 -12.61 24.98
C HIS A 440 13.56 -11.49 24.36
N ASP A 441 14.38 -10.79 25.18
CA ASP A 441 15.24 -9.71 24.71
C ASP A 441 16.16 -10.21 23.58
N HIS A 442 16.23 -9.43 22.50
CA HIS A 442 17.00 -9.82 21.33
C HIS A 442 17.65 -8.62 20.65
N ALA A 443 18.72 -8.87 19.91
CA ALA A 443 19.43 -7.90 19.11
C ALA A 443 19.41 -8.34 17.63
N MET A 444 19.11 -7.40 16.73
CA MET A 444 19.31 -7.56 15.30
C MET A 444 20.64 -6.90 14.92
N ILE A 445 21.55 -7.64 14.32
CA ILE A 445 22.89 -7.15 13.95
C ILE A 445 23.18 -7.52 12.51
N SER A 446 23.50 -6.53 11.67
CA SER A 446 24.01 -6.77 10.33
C SER A 446 25.51 -7.02 10.37
N LEU A 447 25.97 -8.11 9.75
CA LEU A 447 27.39 -8.40 9.58
C LEU A 447 28.01 -7.76 8.33
N SER A 448 27.26 -6.86 7.66
CA SER A 448 27.79 -6.10 6.52
C SER A 448 28.71 -4.98 7.02
N ASP A 449 29.99 -5.06 6.65
CA ASP A 449 31.03 -4.08 6.95
C ASP A 449 31.25 -3.04 5.82
N LEU A 450 30.31 -2.97 4.87
CA LEU A 450 30.36 -2.00 3.78
C LEU A 450 30.17 -0.54 4.26
N LEU A 451 29.23 -0.33 5.19
CA LEU A 451 28.87 0.99 5.70
C LEU A 451 29.23 1.18 7.17
N THR A 452 29.51 0.07 7.88
CA THR A 452 29.81 0.08 9.32
C THR A 452 31.17 -0.59 9.53
N PRO A 453 32.15 0.06 10.16
CA PRO A 453 33.44 -0.57 10.46
C PRO A 453 33.28 -1.85 11.27
N TRP A 454 34.06 -2.88 10.93
CA TRP A 454 33.98 -4.19 11.62
C TRP A 454 34.15 -4.07 13.14
N SER A 455 35.04 -3.21 13.62
CA SER A 455 35.23 -2.97 15.05
C SER A 455 33.94 -2.55 15.80
N ALA A 456 33.09 -1.78 15.14
CA ALA A 456 31.80 -1.39 15.71
C ALA A 456 30.80 -2.56 15.70
N ILE A 457 30.84 -3.41 14.67
CA ILE A 457 30.02 -4.63 14.60
C ILE A 457 30.48 -5.61 15.70
N GLU A 458 31.77 -5.83 15.81
CA GLU A 458 32.39 -6.70 16.84
C GLU A 458 32.00 -6.30 18.26
N ALA A 459 32.10 -5.01 18.60
CA ALA A 459 31.68 -4.49 19.89
C ALA A 459 30.17 -4.71 20.17
N ARG A 460 29.31 -4.59 19.16
CA ARG A 460 27.86 -4.85 19.29
C ARG A 460 27.60 -6.35 19.53
N VAL A 461 28.27 -7.22 18.80
CA VAL A 461 28.15 -8.68 18.97
C VAL A 461 28.59 -9.09 20.37
N GLU A 462 29.72 -8.59 20.85
CA GLU A 462 30.23 -8.86 22.18
C GLU A 462 29.25 -8.37 23.26
N ALA A 463 28.77 -7.12 23.16
CA ALA A 463 27.82 -6.56 24.12
C ALA A 463 26.51 -7.37 24.19
N ALA A 464 25.97 -7.76 23.07
CA ALA A 464 24.75 -8.58 23.00
C ALA A 464 24.98 -10.00 23.55
N ALA A 465 26.12 -10.60 23.23
CA ALA A 465 26.49 -11.92 23.75
C ALA A 465 26.67 -11.90 25.26
N LYS A 466 27.38 -10.91 25.79
CA LYS A 466 27.63 -10.73 27.24
C LYS A 466 26.34 -10.47 28.02
N ALA A 467 25.40 -9.73 27.43
CA ALA A 467 24.09 -9.43 28.02
C ALA A 467 23.06 -10.56 27.87
N ASP A 468 23.44 -11.68 27.30
CA ASP A 468 22.61 -12.86 27.06
C ASP A 468 21.40 -12.64 26.13
N PHE A 469 21.48 -11.71 25.18
CA PHE A 469 20.45 -11.49 24.19
C PHE A 469 20.39 -12.63 23.16
N VAL A 470 19.21 -12.94 22.65
CA VAL A 470 19.09 -13.67 21.39
C VAL A 470 19.62 -12.77 20.28
N ILE A 471 20.46 -13.29 19.39
CA ILE A 471 21.13 -12.47 18.36
C ILE A 471 20.71 -12.94 16.98
N ALA A 472 20.04 -12.05 16.22
CA ALA A 472 19.67 -12.30 14.83
C ALA A 472 20.65 -11.59 13.88
N PHE A 473 21.42 -12.37 13.12
CA PHE A 473 22.37 -11.86 12.14
C PHE A 473 21.75 -11.70 10.76
N TYR A 474 21.71 -10.45 10.29
CA TYR A 474 21.42 -10.07 8.93
C TYR A 474 22.69 -10.01 8.08
N ASN A 475 22.57 -10.26 6.79
CA ASN A 475 23.69 -10.27 5.86
C ASN A 475 24.87 -11.14 6.37
N PRO A 476 24.64 -12.38 6.81
CA PRO A 476 25.64 -13.14 7.53
C PRO A 476 26.85 -13.49 6.67
N ARG A 477 26.67 -13.78 5.38
CA ARG A 477 27.72 -14.16 4.46
C ARG A 477 27.40 -13.70 3.03
N SER A 478 28.43 -13.38 2.24
CA SER A 478 28.32 -13.13 0.81
C SER A 478 29.56 -13.68 0.07
N LYS A 479 29.58 -13.59 -1.27
CA LYS A 479 30.76 -14.01 -2.06
C LYS A 479 32.04 -13.28 -1.66
N GLN A 480 31.94 -12.04 -1.16
CA GLN A 480 33.07 -11.20 -0.77
C GLN A 480 33.27 -11.12 0.76
N ARG A 481 32.26 -11.47 1.56
CA ARG A 481 32.27 -11.45 3.03
C ARG A 481 32.10 -12.86 3.54
N THR A 482 33.22 -13.54 3.79
CA THR A 482 33.23 -14.97 4.12
C THR A 482 33.62 -15.26 5.58
N TRP A 483 34.34 -14.35 6.25
CA TRP A 483 34.91 -14.54 7.57
C TRP A 483 34.13 -13.88 8.72
N GLN A 484 33.28 -12.91 8.42
CA GLN A 484 32.60 -12.07 9.44
C GLN A 484 31.69 -12.89 10.37
N LEU A 485 30.93 -13.84 9.79
CA LEU A 485 30.06 -14.72 10.58
C LEU A 485 30.90 -15.62 11.51
N GLU A 486 31.96 -16.27 11.02
CA GLU A 486 32.86 -17.11 11.80
C GLU A 486 33.44 -16.32 12.97
N LYS A 487 33.91 -15.09 12.72
CA LYS A 487 34.42 -14.22 13.78
C LYS A 487 33.36 -13.84 14.80
N ALA A 488 32.15 -13.52 14.38
CA ALA A 488 31.02 -13.23 15.27
C ALA A 488 30.65 -14.43 16.15
N LEU A 489 30.62 -15.64 15.57
CA LEU A 489 30.37 -16.89 16.33
C LEU A 489 31.48 -17.16 17.34
N SER A 490 32.74 -16.90 16.99
CA SER A 490 33.88 -17.07 17.91
C SER A 490 33.80 -16.14 19.13
N ILE A 491 33.24 -14.94 18.97
CA ILE A 491 32.99 -14.02 20.10
C ILE A 491 31.86 -14.58 20.97
N ILE A 492 30.75 -15.00 20.34
CA ILE A 492 29.59 -15.55 21.07
C ILE A 492 29.97 -16.79 21.87
N ALA A 493 30.82 -17.66 21.32
CA ALA A 493 31.30 -18.88 21.99
C ALA A 493 32.04 -18.63 23.33
N GLN A 494 32.49 -17.40 23.61
CA GLN A 494 33.06 -17.02 24.89
C GLN A 494 31.99 -16.83 25.99
N TYR A 495 30.74 -16.64 25.61
CA TYR A 495 29.61 -16.34 26.50
C TYR A 495 28.49 -17.39 26.44
N ARG A 496 28.57 -18.34 25.53
CA ARG A 496 27.57 -19.38 25.27
C ARG A 496 28.18 -20.77 25.29
N GLN A 497 27.36 -21.73 25.68
CA GLN A 497 27.72 -23.14 25.54
C GLN A 497 27.72 -23.56 24.09
N GLN A 498 28.55 -24.52 23.72
CA GLN A 498 28.61 -25.08 22.37
C GLN A 498 27.28 -25.71 21.93
N SER A 499 26.47 -26.18 22.90
CA SER A 499 25.13 -26.72 22.67
C SER A 499 24.02 -25.66 22.50
N THR A 500 24.37 -24.37 22.62
CA THR A 500 23.38 -23.29 22.45
C THR A 500 22.68 -23.41 21.08
N PRO A 501 21.33 -23.44 21.06
CA PRO A 501 20.58 -23.61 19.83
C PRO A 501 20.80 -22.46 18.86
N VAL A 502 20.93 -22.79 17.58
CA VAL A 502 21.04 -21.86 16.44
C VAL A 502 19.98 -22.19 15.41
N LEU A 503 19.25 -21.18 14.97
CA LEU A 503 18.33 -21.28 13.86
C LEU A 503 18.99 -20.72 12.60
N VAL A 504 19.13 -21.53 11.56
CA VAL A 504 19.57 -21.13 10.23
C VAL A 504 18.37 -21.20 9.30
N ALA A 505 17.96 -20.06 8.76
CA ALA A 505 16.78 -19.98 7.89
C ALA A 505 17.15 -19.28 6.58
N THR A 506 17.08 -20.00 5.47
CA THR A 506 17.39 -19.52 4.13
C THR A 506 16.10 -19.34 3.35
N ARG A 507 15.95 -18.21 2.63
CA ARG A 507 14.80 -17.88 1.79
C ARG A 507 13.47 -17.99 2.51
N VAL A 508 13.41 -17.54 3.75
CA VAL A 508 12.22 -17.62 4.59
C VAL A 508 11.00 -17.11 3.83
N GLU A 509 9.92 -17.90 3.78
CA GLU A 509 8.66 -17.60 3.07
C GLU A 509 8.80 -17.45 1.55
N ARG A 510 9.82 -18.08 0.96
CA ARG A 510 10.03 -18.12 -0.51
C ARG A 510 10.15 -19.54 -1.00
N SER A 511 10.05 -19.72 -2.31
CA SER A 511 10.31 -21.03 -2.94
C SER A 511 11.72 -21.52 -2.61
N GLY A 512 11.85 -22.79 -2.21
CA GLY A 512 13.10 -23.38 -1.80
C GLY A 512 13.55 -22.96 -0.38
N ALA A 513 12.64 -22.47 0.48
CA ALA A 513 12.94 -22.15 1.85
C ALA A 513 13.45 -23.37 2.62
N THR A 514 14.51 -23.17 3.42
CA THR A 514 15.02 -24.17 4.37
C THR A 514 15.08 -23.58 5.76
N LEU A 515 14.79 -24.42 6.76
CA LEU A 515 14.84 -24.06 8.17
C LEU A 515 15.56 -25.17 8.91
N THR A 516 16.71 -24.86 9.50
CA THR A 516 17.54 -25.83 10.22
C THR A 516 17.76 -25.35 11.63
N VAL A 517 17.42 -26.17 12.61
CA VAL A 517 17.81 -25.98 14.02
C VAL A 517 19.06 -26.81 14.26
N THR A 518 20.13 -26.15 14.69
CA THR A 518 21.43 -26.74 14.95
C THR A 518 21.97 -26.21 16.28
N SER A 519 23.25 -26.43 16.57
CA SER A 519 23.95 -25.87 17.73
C SER A 519 25.10 -24.95 17.30
N LEU A 520 25.62 -24.17 18.24
CA LEU A 520 26.76 -23.29 17.99
C LEU A 520 28.02 -24.08 17.54
N ALA A 521 28.17 -25.34 17.99
CA ALA A 521 29.25 -26.22 17.59
C ALA A 521 29.09 -26.84 16.19
N GLU A 522 27.84 -26.99 15.72
CA GLU A 522 27.51 -27.79 14.53
C GLU A 522 27.04 -26.97 13.36
N ILE A 523 27.04 -25.65 13.48
CA ILE A 523 26.60 -24.76 12.40
C ILE A 523 27.51 -24.90 11.15
N ASP A 524 26.90 -25.24 10.01
CA ASP A 524 27.63 -25.37 8.76
C ASP A 524 27.63 -24.01 8.03
N LEU A 525 28.79 -23.34 8.03
CA LEU A 525 28.97 -22.03 7.43
C LEU A 525 28.89 -22.03 5.89
N GLU A 526 29.12 -23.17 5.25
CA GLU A 526 29.11 -23.27 3.78
C GLU A 526 27.69 -23.24 3.21
N THR A 527 26.70 -23.57 4.03
CA THR A 527 25.27 -23.50 3.65
C THR A 527 24.67 -22.10 3.77
N ILE A 528 25.43 -21.14 4.33
CA ILE A 528 24.96 -19.79 4.63
C ILE A 528 25.36 -18.82 3.52
N ASP A 529 24.38 -18.06 3.04
CA ASP A 529 24.52 -17.06 1.98
C ASP A 529 23.82 -15.72 2.31
N MET A 530 23.65 -14.86 1.32
CA MET A 530 22.97 -13.56 1.44
C MET A 530 21.43 -13.65 1.63
N GLU A 531 20.85 -14.79 1.34
CA GLU A 531 19.40 -15.04 1.49
C GLU A 531 19.10 -15.76 2.83
N THR A 532 20.13 -15.88 3.70
CA THR A 532 20.06 -16.59 4.99
C THR A 532 19.99 -15.60 6.14
N ILE A 533 19.18 -15.90 7.14
CA ILE A 533 19.23 -15.31 8.48
C ILE A 533 19.69 -16.34 9.48
N VAL A 534 20.57 -15.96 10.40
CA VAL A 534 21.09 -16.83 11.47
C VAL A 534 20.67 -16.24 12.80
N ILE A 535 19.99 -17.02 13.63
CA ILE A 535 19.53 -16.58 14.94
C ILE A 535 20.17 -17.46 16.02
N ILE A 536 20.98 -16.84 16.87
CA ILE A 536 21.67 -17.52 17.99
C ILE A 536 20.82 -17.36 19.24
N GLY A 537 20.54 -18.46 19.93
CA GLY A 537 19.79 -18.46 21.18
C GLY A 537 20.50 -17.80 22.33
N ALA A 538 19.77 -17.43 23.38
CA ALA A 538 20.26 -17.10 24.71
C ALA A 538 20.64 -18.38 25.48
N THR A 539 21.27 -18.25 26.66
CA THR A 539 21.61 -19.40 27.51
C THR A 539 20.38 -20.21 27.93
N THR A 540 19.19 -19.58 27.97
CA THR A 540 17.91 -20.19 28.34
C THR A 540 17.11 -20.72 27.16
N THR A 541 17.59 -20.51 25.94
CA THR A 541 16.88 -21.00 24.74
C THR A 541 16.82 -22.52 24.72
N ALA A 542 15.66 -23.08 24.51
CA ALA A 542 15.38 -24.50 24.56
C ALA A 542 14.44 -24.96 23.44
N THR A 543 14.34 -26.27 23.28
CA THR A 543 13.42 -26.92 22.37
C THR A 543 12.38 -27.71 23.16
N ASN A 544 11.10 -27.56 22.80
CA ASN A 544 10.01 -28.34 23.37
C ASN A 544 9.05 -28.77 22.25
N HIS A 545 8.75 -30.08 22.16
CA HIS A 545 7.92 -30.67 21.12
C HIS A 545 8.31 -30.23 19.68
N GLY A 546 9.61 -30.05 19.43
CA GLY A 546 10.10 -29.60 18.12
C GLY A 546 10.08 -28.07 17.90
N TYR A 547 9.51 -27.30 18.81
CA TYR A 547 9.52 -25.83 18.76
C TYR A 547 10.70 -25.25 19.52
N LEU A 548 11.40 -24.33 18.88
CA LEU A 548 12.51 -23.58 19.47
C LEU A 548 11.98 -22.29 20.12
N TYR A 549 12.32 -22.06 21.39
CA TYR A 549 11.81 -20.88 22.11
C TYR A 549 12.80 -20.38 23.16
N THR A 550 12.70 -19.11 23.52
CA THR A 550 13.43 -18.50 24.64
C THR A 550 12.43 -18.11 25.72
N PRO A 551 12.45 -18.74 26.92
CA PRO A 551 11.47 -18.52 27.96
C PRO A 551 11.60 -17.11 28.58
N ARG A 552 10.46 -16.49 28.94
CA ARG A 552 10.40 -15.21 29.67
C ARG A 552 10.32 -15.37 31.18
N GLY A 553 10.42 -16.62 31.72
CA GLY A 553 10.42 -16.89 33.14
C GLY A 553 9.06 -16.81 33.83
N TYR A 554 7.95 -17.05 33.09
CA TYR A 554 6.62 -17.13 33.69
C TYR A 554 6.60 -18.22 34.77
N GLN A 555 6.28 -17.82 36.03
CA GLN A 555 6.05 -18.76 37.12
C GLN A 555 4.58 -19.23 37.05
N PRO A 556 4.28 -20.52 37.35
CA PRO A 556 2.90 -20.96 37.51
C PRO A 556 2.25 -20.15 38.63
N THR A 557 1.08 -19.54 38.36
CA THR A 557 0.32 -18.86 39.41
C THR A 557 -0.05 -19.90 40.47
N PRO A 558 0.28 -19.72 41.79
CA PRO A 558 -0.14 -20.65 42.82
C PRO A 558 -1.66 -20.81 42.82
N GLY A 559 -2.19 -21.98 42.47
CA GLY A 559 -3.61 -22.27 42.43
C GLY A 559 -4.20 -22.73 41.10
N HIS A 560 -3.48 -22.62 39.96
CA HIS A 560 -3.91 -23.25 38.70
C HIS A 560 -3.18 -24.59 38.51
N GLN A 561 -3.59 -25.57 39.30
CA GLN A 561 -3.37 -26.99 38.91
C GLN A 561 -4.40 -27.27 37.83
N GLY A 562 -3.93 -27.38 36.58
CA GLY A 562 -4.78 -27.75 35.45
C GLY A 562 -5.56 -29.01 35.78
N ALA A 563 -6.83 -28.98 35.59
CA ALA A 563 -7.66 -30.19 35.53
C ALA A 563 -7.14 -31.07 34.37
N PRO A 564 -7.14 -32.40 34.52
CA PRO A 564 -6.61 -33.34 33.56
C PRO A 564 -7.36 -33.32 32.22
#